data_916f6af253d9da86b547671a6810ef88
#
_entry.id   916f6af253d9da86b547671a6810ef88
#
_cell.length_a   1.000
_cell.length_b   1.000
_cell.length_c   1.000
_cell.angle_alpha   90.00
_cell.angle_beta   90.00
_cell.angle_gamma   90.00
#
_symmetry.space_group_name_H-M   'P 1'
#
loop_
_entity.id
_entity.type
_entity.pdbx_description
1 polymer ?
#
loop_
_entity_poly.entity_id
_entity_poly.type
_entity_poly.pdbx_seq_one_letter_code
_entity_poly.pdbx_strand_id
1 'polypeptide(L)'
;MMVWSVAVVAILLFGGMGAFAGLAPAACGLAALLVAFVLGKPLTSLLAMALPKDFTGHPLAGWFPESMYFMELVVVLFVFYMIGWGVGFWVRSKIDFWLKHIGTEFQRMTWSYLNHGVGLFIGLVVSTIFILIIATGAYAPGYLSTQTTPNEEGQPWGIRYLNHFCVGMQETGLDKIAARWDRTPRKYFEACDMVGLILNNPSVMYRVKNYAPIYAILDRSEISELLKDDGFNQALQNKAGGWEIFNNGQVLNFMNSGTYTELRELIDLEDFVNYLSTGKTPLFDNYRILGEWELDVNQVILMAKKNKPDITYREMRFLATILDTYFSDAVLRAT
;
A
#
# COMPACT_ATOMS: atom_id res chain seq x y z
N MET A 1 -20.80 -8.95 -0.73
CA MET A 1 -21.24 -9.70 -1.95
C MET A 1 -20.07 -10.19 -2.81
N MET A 2 -19.06 -9.37 -3.07
CA MET A 2 -18.01 -9.68 -4.05
C MET A 2 -17.09 -10.85 -3.68
N VAL A 3 -16.72 -11.00 -2.40
CA VAL A 3 -15.95 -12.17 -1.91
C VAL A 3 -16.68 -13.48 -2.22
N TRP A 4 -17.99 -13.52 -2.04
CA TRP A 4 -18.79 -14.70 -2.37
C TRP A 4 -18.82 -15.01 -3.87
N SER A 5 -18.86 -13.97 -4.73
CA SER A 5 -18.77 -14.18 -6.18
C SER A 5 -17.43 -14.79 -6.58
N VAL A 6 -16.31 -14.28 -6.03
CA VAL A 6 -14.98 -14.85 -6.26
C VAL A 6 -14.89 -16.28 -5.74
N ALA A 7 -15.45 -16.55 -4.55
CA ALA A 7 -15.47 -17.89 -3.96
C ALA A 7 -16.29 -18.87 -4.83
N VAL A 8 -17.47 -18.47 -5.28
CA VAL A 8 -18.31 -19.30 -6.15
C VAL A 8 -17.61 -19.59 -7.47
N VAL A 9 -17.00 -18.58 -8.10
CA VAL A 9 -16.24 -18.77 -9.34
C VAL A 9 -15.06 -19.73 -9.12
N ALA A 10 -14.29 -19.56 -8.05
CA ALA A 10 -13.18 -20.45 -7.73
C ALA A 10 -13.65 -21.90 -7.48
N ILE A 11 -14.75 -22.08 -6.73
CA ILE A 11 -15.33 -23.40 -6.46
C ILE A 11 -15.82 -24.07 -7.76
N LEU A 12 -16.53 -23.32 -8.61
CA LEU A 12 -17.00 -23.84 -9.90
C LEU A 12 -15.85 -24.18 -10.83
N LEU A 13 -14.81 -23.36 -10.89
CA LEU A 13 -13.64 -23.61 -11.72
C LEU A 13 -12.85 -24.81 -11.19
N PHE A 14 -12.27 -24.73 -10.01
CA PHE A 14 -11.36 -25.77 -9.52
C PHE A 14 -12.09 -27.01 -9.02
N GLY A 15 -13.24 -26.84 -8.36
CA GLY A 15 -14.08 -27.96 -7.95
C GLY A 15 -14.69 -28.69 -9.15
N GLY A 16 -15.24 -27.94 -10.11
CA GLY A 16 -15.72 -28.49 -11.39
C GLY A 16 -14.63 -29.18 -12.18
N MET A 17 -13.46 -28.55 -12.35
CA MET A 17 -12.29 -29.16 -13.00
C MET A 17 -11.87 -30.46 -12.29
N GLY A 18 -11.84 -30.45 -10.95
CA GLY A 18 -11.51 -31.65 -10.16
C GLY A 18 -12.51 -32.76 -10.37
N ALA A 19 -13.81 -32.47 -10.40
CA ALA A 19 -14.86 -33.45 -10.66
C ALA A 19 -14.76 -34.04 -12.09
N PHE A 20 -14.57 -33.20 -13.12
CA PHE A 20 -14.48 -33.63 -14.50
C PHE A 20 -13.16 -34.34 -14.82
N ALA A 21 -12.04 -33.75 -14.42
CA ALA A 21 -10.72 -34.28 -14.69
C ALA A 21 -10.40 -35.50 -13.83
N GLY A 22 -10.99 -35.58 -12.65
CA GLY A 22 -10.83 -36.69 -11.71
C GLY A 22 -9.60 -36.57 -10.81
N LEU A 23 -9.40 -37.64 -10.03
CA LEU A 23 -8.38 -37.72 -8.96
C LEU A 23 -6.96 -37.40 -9.44
N ALA A 24 -6.49 -38.06 -10.52
CA ALA A 24 -5.09 -37.98 -10.92
C ALA A 24 -4.69 -36.54 -11.34
N PRO A 25 -5.42 -35.84 -12.23
CA PRO A 25 -5.11 -34.45 -12.57
C PRO A 25 -5.22 -33.52 -11.38
N ALA A 26 -6.25 -33.69 -10.52
CA ALA A 26 -6.42 -32.83 -9.35
C ALA A 26 -5.28 -33.03 -8.33
N ALA A 27 -4.87 -34.26 -8.06
CA ALA A 27 -3.77 -34.57 -7.14
C ALA A 27 -2.41 -34.09 -7.66
N CYS A 28 -2.12 -34.31 -8.96
CA CYS A 28 -0.88 -33.81 -9.56
C CYS A 28 -0.85 -32.27 -9.60
N GLY A 29 -1.98 -31.62 -9.88
CA GLY A 29 -2.11 -30.17 -9.82
C GLY A 29 -1.85 -29.62 -8.41
N LEU A 30 -2.45 -30.22 -7.38
CA LEU A 30 -2.21 -29.86 -5.98
C LEU A 30 -0.75 -30.08 -5.59
N ALA A 31 -0.15 -31.22 -5.96
CA ALA A 31 1.25 -31.50 -5.68
C ALA A 31 2.19 -30.49 -6.35
N ALA A 32 1.94 -30.14 -7.61
CA ALA A 32 2.71 -29.14 -8.34
C ALA A 32 2.56 -27.73 -7.69
N LEU A 33 1.36 -27.37 -7.22
CA LEU A 33 1.11 -26.13 -6.50
C LEU A 33 1.90 -26.07 -5.18
N LEU A 34 1.95 -27.16 -4.43
CA LEU A 34 2.75 -27.24 -3.20
C LEU A 34 4.26 -27.12 -3.48
N VAL A 35 4.74 -27.80 -4.54
CA VAL A 35 6.14 -27.68 -4.99
C VAL A 35 6.45 -26.23 -5.39
N ALA A 36 5.57 -25.59 -6.17
CA ALA A 36 5.74 -24.20 -6.58
C ALA A 36 5.74 -23.24 -5.38
N PHE A 37 4.93 -23.51 -4.36
CA PHE A 37 4.93 -22.71 -3.14
C PHE A 37 6.26 -22.80 -2.37
N VAL A 38 6.83 -24.01 -2.27
CA VAL A 38 8.16 -24.22 -1.63
C VAL A 38 9.27 -23.56 -2.45
N LEU A 39 9.21 -23.66 -3.77
CA LEU A 39 10.18 -23.07 -4.69
C LEU A 39 9.86 -21.62 -5.08
N GLY A 40 8.87 -21.00 -4.45
CA GLY A 40 8.34 -19.70 -4.85
C GLY A 40 9.41 -18.61 -5.01
N LYS A 41 10.29 -18.42 -4.02
CA LYS A 41 11.35 -17.38 -4.09
C LYS A 41 12.29 -17.53 -5.30
N PRO A 42 12.92 -18.69 -5.58
CA PRO A 42 13.78 -18.81 -6.74
C PRO A 42 13.02 -18.71 -8.06
N LEU A 43 11.76 -19.17 -8.12
CA LEU A 43 10.96 -19.12 -9.33
C LEU A 43 10.49 -17.69 -9.66
N THR A 44 10.08 -16.91 -8.67
CA THR A 44 9.71 -15.49 -8.87
C THR A 44 10.91 -14.67 -9.28
N SER A 45 12.10 -14.90 -8.73
CA SER A 45 13.30 -14.19 -9.16
C SER A 45 13.68 -14.46 -10.62
N LEU A 46 13.46 -15.70 -11.11
CA LEU A 46 13.64 -16.05 -12.52
C LEU A 46 12.58 -15.37 -13.40
N LEU A 47 11.33 -15.32 -12.95
CA LEU A 47 10.24 -14.65 -13.67
C LEU A 47 10.48 -13.15 -13.77
N ALA A 48 10.92 -12.51 -12.68
CA ALA A 48 11.27 -11.08 -12.64
C ALA A 48 12.39 -10.72 -13.63
N MET A 49 13.34 -11.65 -13.90
CA MET A 49 14.36 -11.46 -14.94
C MET A 49 13.78 -11.53 -16.37
N ALA A 50 12.69 -12.24 -16.56
CA ALA A 50 12.04 -12.43 -17.86
C ALA A 50 10.98 -11.37 -18.17
N LEU A 51 10.46 -10.66 -17.17
CA LEU A 51 9.45 -9.63 -17.35
C LEU A 51 10.09 -8.30 -17.82
N PRO A 52 9.40 -7.53 -18.70
CA PRO A 52 9.86 -6.21 -19.12
C PRO A 52 10.02 -5.27 -17.92
N LYS A 53 11.14 -4.54 -17.86
CA LYS A 53 11.43 -3.57 -16.80
C LYS A 53 10.39 -2.44 -16.69
N ASP A 54 9.62 -2.19 -17.73
CA ASP A 54 8.56 -1.18 -17.74
C ASP A 54 7.43 -1.52 -16.74
N PHE A 55 7.23 -2.79 -16.42
CA PHE A 55 6.29 -3.21 -15.38
C PHE A 55 6.76 -2.88 -13.95
N THR A 56 8.08 -2.82 -13.77
CA THR A 56 8.72 -2.52 -12.46
C THR A 56 9.07 -1.04 -12.30
N GLY A 57 8.95 -0.24 -13.36
CA GLY A 57 9.35 1.17 -13.40
C GLY A 57 8.32 2.16 -12.83
N HIS A 58 7.14 1.70 -12.42
CA HIS A 58 6.16 2.59 -11.81
C HIS A 58 6.62 3.02 -10.41
N PRO A 59 6.61 4.32 -10.06
CA PRO A 59 7.07 4.82 -8.75
C PRO A 59 6.41 4.10 -7.57
N LEU A 60 5.15 3.73 -7.72
CA LEU A 60 4.42 2.94 -6.72
C LEU A 60 4.97 1.52 -6.54
N ALA A 61 5.69 0.95 -7.52
CA ALA A 61 6.33 -0.36 -7.38
C ALA A 61 7.42 -0.34 -6.29
N GLY A 62 8.13 0.80 -6.12
CA GLY A 62 9.08 1.00 -5.03
C GLY A 62 8.44 1.01 -3.63
N TRP A 63 7.15 1.38 -3.55
CA TRP A 63 6.38 1.36 -2.31
C TRP A 63 5.81 -0.02 -1.98
N PHE A 64 5.64 -0.88 -3.00
CA PHE A 64 5.02 -2.19 -2.90
C PHE A 64 5.92 -3.31 -3.44
N PRO A 65 7.21 -3.40 -3.04
CA PRO A 65 8.09 -4.45 -3.56
C PRO A 65 7.54 -5.85 -3.27
N GLU A 66 6.81 -6.01 -2.17
CA GLU A 66 6.22 -7.29 -1.80
C GLU A 66 4.93 -7.62 -2.57
N SER A 67 4.16 -6.62 -3.02
CA SER A 67 2.98 -6.85 -3.86
C SER A 67 3.36 -7.30 -5.27
N MET A 68 4.46 -6.79 -5.82
CA MET A 68 5.02 -7.26 -7.09
C MET A 68 5.45 -8.73 -6.97
N TYR A 69 6.22 -9.06 -5.93
CA TYR A 69 6.57 -10.45 -5.63
C TYR A 69 5.34 -11.34 -5.49
N PHE A 70 4.26 -10.84 -4.90
CA PHE A 70 3.02 -11.59 -4.74
C PHE A 70 2.35 -11.87 -6.08
N MET A 71 2.27 -10.87 -6.98
CA MET A 71 1.71 -11.06 -8.33
C MET A 71 2.51 -12.09 -9.13
N GLU A 72 3.84 -12.01 -9.09
CA GLU A 72 4.74 -12.99 -9.71
C GLU A 72 4.52 -14.39 -9.11
N LEU A 73 4.38 -14.49 -7.80
CA LEU A 73 4.09 -15.75 -7.11
C LEU A 73 2.77 -16.35 -7.58
N VAL A 74 1.70 -15.55 -7.71
CA VAL A 74 0.40 -16.02 -8.20
C VAL A 74 0.52 -16.60 -9.60
N VAL A 75 1.25 -15.94 -10.50
CA VAL A 75 1.50 -16.42 -11.86
C VAL A 75 2.26 -17.76 -11.83
N VAL A 76 3.33 -17.85 -11.06
CA VAL A 76 4.12 -19.09 -10.89
C VAL A 76 3.24 -20.22 -10.36
N LEU A 77 2.47 -20.00 -9.32
CA LEU A 77 1.57 -21.00 -8.74
C LEU A 77 0.55 -21.49 -9.76
N PHE A 78 -0.04 -20.58 -10.54
CA PHE A 78 -1.01 -20.93 -11.57
C PHE A 78 -0.38 -21.76 -12.71
N VAL A 79 0.79 -21.36 -13.19
CA VAL A 79 1.52 -22.07 -14.24
C VAL A 79 1.89 -23.50 -13.78
N PHE A 80 2.43 -23.62 -12.58
CA PHE A 80 2.77 -24.94 -12.03
C PHE A 80 1.54 -25.83 -11.82
N TYR A 81 0.44 -25.25 -11.33
CA TYR A 81 -0.83 -25.96 -11.22
C TYR A 81 -1.28 -26.51 -12.57
N MET A 82 -1.23 -25.70 -13.64
CA MET A 82 -1.61 -26.13 -14.99
C MET A 82 -0.68 -27.21 -15.55
N ILE A 83 0.63 -27.12 -15.30
CA ILE A 83 1.61 -28.16 -15.67
C ILE A 83 1.29 -29.45 -14.93
N GLY A 84 1.10 -29.39 -13.60
CA GLY A 84 0.75 -30.54 -12.78
C GLY A 84 -0.55 -31.21 -13.25
N TRP A 85 -1.54 -30.38 -13.59
CA TRP A 85 -2.81 -30.84 -14.12
C TRP A 85 -2.64 -31.57 -15.46
N GLY A 86 -1.81 -31.06 -16.37
CA GLY A 86 -1.44 -31.73 -17.64
C GLY A 86 -0.74 -33.10 -17.43
N VAL A 87 0.23 -33.14 -16.49
CA VAL A 87 0.89 -34.40 -16.09
C VAL A 87 -0.13 -35.39 -15.54
N GLY A 88 -1.07 -34.90 -14.72
CA GLY A 88 -2.13 -35.73 -14.15
C GLY A 88 -3.05 -36.36 -15.20
N PHE A 89 -3.33 -35.66 -16.32
CA PHE A 89 -4.05 -36.29 -17.45
C PHE A 89 -3.29 -37.45 -18.09
N TRP A 90 -1.98 -37.30 -18.25
CA TRP A 90 -1.14 -38.37 -18.73
C TRP A 90 -1.17 -39.55 -17.76
N VAL A 91 -1.06 -39.35 -16.47
CA VAL A 91 -1.16 -40.38 -15.42
C VAL A 91 -2.53 -41.07 -15.50
N ARG A 92 -3.63 -40.27 -15.53
CA ARG A 92 -5.00 -40.79 -15.67
C ARG A 92 -5.12 -41.71 -16.90
N SER A 93 -4.62 -41.29 -18.05
CA SER A 93 -4.66 -42.09 -19.28
C SER A 93 -3.97 -43.44 -19.10
N LYS A 94 -2.85 -43.52 -18.37
CA LYS A 94 -2.16 -44.76 -18.06
C LYS A 94 -2.96 -45.67 -17.12
N ILE A 95 -3.57 -45.07 -16.08
CA ILE A 95 -4.42 -45.81 -15.14
C ILE A 95 -5.67 -46.35 -15.84
N ASP A 96 -6.34 -45.55 -16.66
CA ASP A 96 -7.53 -45.96 -17.40
C ASP A 96 -7.21 -47.08 -18.41
N PHE A 97 -6.04 -46.98 -19.08
CA PHE A 97 -5.55 -48.05 -19.97
C PHE A 97 -5.32 -49.34 -19.19
N TRP A 98 -4.64 -49.32 -18.07
CA TRP A 98 -4.37 -50.47 -17.22
C TRP A 98 -5.67 -51.10 -16.70
N LEU A 99 -6.58 -50.32 -16.16
CA LEU A 99 -7.89 -50.78 -15.68
C LEU A 99 -8.74 -51.39 -16.76
N LYS A 100 -8.67 -50.88 -18.00
CA LYS A 100 -9.41 -51.43 -19.14
C LYS A 100 -8.92 -52.79 -19.54
N HIS A 101 -7.61 -53.04 -19.46
CA HIS A 101 -7.01 -54.28 -19.99
C HIS A 101 -6.76 -55.36 -18.92
N ILE A 102 -6.44 -54.98 -17.70
CA ILE A 102 -6.00 -55.86 -16.62
C ILE A 102 -6.93 -55.82 -15.41
N GLY A 103 -7.62 -54.65 -15.18
CA GLY A 103 -8.44 -54.44 -14.01
C GLY A 103 -9.71 -55.29 -13.95
N THR A 104 -10.08 -55.73 -12.74
CA THR A 104 -11.36 -56.38 -12.44
C THR A 104 -12.52 -55.39 -12.56
N GLU A 105 -13.75 -55.92 -12.74
CA GLU A 105 -14.97 -55.10 -12.82
C GLU A 105 -15.16 -54.26 -11.55
N PHE A 106 -14.90 -54.84 -10.39
CA PHE A 106 -14.93 -54.14 -9.11
C PHE A 106 -13.94 -52.94 -9.05
N GLN A 107 -12.71 -53.14 -9.54
CA GLN A 107 -11.69 -52.06 -9.59
C GLN A 107 -12.10 -50.94 -10.53
N ARG A 108 -12.71 -51.23 -11.68
CA ARG A 108 -13.21 -50.21 -12.63
C ARG A 108 -14.33 -49.39 -12.02
N MET A 109 -15.29 -50.05 -11.35
CA MET A 109 -16.42 -49.39 -10.71
C MET A 109 -15.94 -48.51 -9.56
N THR A 110 -15.09 -49.03 -8.66
CA THR A 110 -14.52 -48.31 -7.54
C THR A 110 -13.71 -47.11 -8.02
N TRP A 111 -12.88 -47.28 -9.06
CA TRP A 111 -12.10 -46.19 -9.67
C TRP A 111 -13.00 -45.08 -10.20
N SER A 112 -14.09 -45.42 -10.89
CA SER A 112 -15.03 -44.41 -11.42
C SER A 112 -15.62 -43.55 -10.34
N TYR A 113 -16.07 -44.13 -9.21
CA TYR A 113 -16.61 -43.36 -8.09
C TYR A 113 -15.56 -42.55 -7.37
N LEU A 114 -14.41 -43.12 -7.02
CA LEU A 114 -13.31 -42.43 -6.34
C LEU A 114 -12.72 -41.32 -7.20
N ASN A 115 -12.57 -41.55 -8.50
CA ASN A 115 -11.96 -40.59 -9.41
C ASN A 115 -12.71 -39.26 -9.42
N HIS A 116 -14.03 -39.28 -9.51
CA HIS A 116 -14.84 -38.08 -9.54
C HIS A 116 -15.04 -37.45 -8.14
N GLY A 117 -15.35 -38.27 -7.14
CA GLY A 117 -15.61 -37.77 -5.77
C GLY A 117 -14.37 -37.21 -5.11
N VAL A 118 -13.26 -37.92 -5.16
CA VAL A 118 -11.98 -37.42 -4.59
C VAL A 118 -11.41 -36.25 -5.42
N GLY A 119 -11.59 -36.30 -6.75
CA GLY A 119 -11.21 -35.22 -7.63
C GLY A 119 -11.94 -33.90 -7.27
N LEU A 120 -13.26 -33.99 -7.03
CA LEU A 120 -14.05 -32.83 -6.53
C LEU A 120 -13.51 -32.31 -5.21
N PHE A 121 -13.27 -33.20 -4.24
CA PHE A 121 -12.76 -32.79 -2.92
C PHE A 121 -11.41 -32.05 -3.02
N ILE A 122 -10.47 -32.61 -3.80
CA ILE A 122 -9.17 -31.96 -4.03
C ILE A 122 -9.37 -30.61 -4.74
N GLY A 123 -10.27 -30.54 -5.72
CA GLY A 123 -10.60 -29.28 -6.40
C GLY A 123 -11.14 -28.21 -5.44
N LEU A 124 -11.95 -28.59 -4.45
CA LEU A 124 -12.42 -27.68 -3.40
C LEU A 124 -11.26 -27.19 -2.50
N VAL A 125 -10.32 -28.08 -2.15
CA VAL A 125 -9.11 -27.69 -1.40
C VAL A 125 -8.28 -26.69 -2.21
N VAL A 126 -8.08 -26.94 -3.51
CA VAL A 126 -7.37 -26.01 -4.41
C VAL A 126 -8.10 -24.67 -4.49
N SER A 127 -9.43 -24.68 -4.63
CA SER A 127 -10.25 -23.43 -4.60
C SER A 127 -9.99 -22.60 -3.36
N THR A 128 -9.99 -23.26 -2.20
CA THR A 128 -9.75 -22.58 -0.91
C THR A 128 -8.36 -21.95 -0.87
N ILE A 129 -7.35 -22.67 -1.33
CA ILE A 129 -5.96 -22.15 -1.41
C ILE A 129 -5.92 -20.92 -2.32
N PHE A 130 -6.53 -20.96 -3.51
CA PHE A 130 -6.53 -19.81 -4.42
C PHE A 130 -7.30 -18.61 -3.84
N ILE A 131 -8.43 -18.83 -3.16
CA ILE A 131 -9.16 -17.76 -2.48
C ILE A 131 -8.27 -17.09 -1.42
N LEU A 132 -7.55 -17.87 -0.62
CA LEU A 132 -6.64 -17.35 0.40
C LEU A 132 -5.47 -16.57 -0.23
N ILE A 133 -4.92 -17.07 -1.34
CA ILE A 133 -3.87 -16.38 -2.08
C ILE A 133 -4.39 -15.03 -2.60
N ILE A 134 -5.55 -15.00 -3.24
CA ILE A 134 -6.15 -13.75 -3.75
C ILE A 134 -6.43 -12.78 -2.59
N ALA A 135 -7.00 -13.29 -1.48
CA ALA A 135 -7.29 -12.47 -0.30
C ALA A 135 -6.02 -11.84 0.31
N THR A 136 -4.95 -12.64 0.45
CA THR A 136 -3.67 -12.14 0.98
C THR A 136 -3.07 -11.08 0.05
N GLY A 137 -3.11 -11.29 -1.27
CA GLY A 137 -2.57 -10.32 -2.22
C GLY A 137 -3.40 -9.04 -2.35
N ALA A 138 -4.71 -9.13 -2.13
CA ALA A 138 -5.59 -7.99 -2.13
C ALA A 138 -5.54 -7.19 -0.81
N TYR A 139 -5.04 -7.80 0.29
CA TYR A 139 -5.13 -7.22 1.63
C TYR A 139 -4.40 -5.88 1.74
N ALA A 140 -3.09 -5.84 1.45
CA ALA A 140 -2.30 -4.62 1.58
C ALA A 140 -2.70 -3.52 0.57
N PRO A 141 -2.82 -3.76 -0.76
CA PRO A 141 -3.25 -2.73 -1.68
C PRO A 141 -4.70 -2.29 -1.44
N GLY A 142 -5.56 -3.21 -1.00
CA GLY A 142 -6.93 -2.89 -0.64
C GLY A 142 -7.03 -2.06 0.63
N TYR A 143 -6.15 -2.27 1.61
CA TYR A 143 -6.08 -1.43 2.80
C TYR A 143 -5.78 0.02 2.41
N LEU A 144 -4.74 0.27 1.60
CA LEU A 144 -4.45 1.61 1.09
C LEU A 144 -5.63 2.18 0.32
N SER A 145 -6.20 1.41 -0.61
CA SER A 145 -7.28 1.87 -1.47
C SER A 145 -8.53 2.26 -0.65
N THR A 146 -8.93 1.48 0.34
CA THR A 146 -10.08 1.79 1.19
C THR A 146 -9.86 3.02 2.07
N GLN A 147 -8.62 3.27 2.52
CA GLN A 147 -8.28 4.48 3.30
C GLN A 147 -8.26 5.76 2.45
N THR A 148 -7.83 5.65 1.19
CA THR A 148 -7.60 6.83 0.35
C THR A 148 -8.74 7.16 -0.60
N THR A 149 -9.76 6.32 -0.71
CA THR A 149 -10.86 6.48 -1.68
C THR A 149 -12.23 6.46 -1.02
N PRO A 150 -12.63 7.56 -0.34
CA PRO A 150 -13.92 7.64 0.36
C PRO A 150 -15.13 7.64 -0.59
N ASN A 151 -14.96 8.07 -1.85
CA ASN A 151 -16.03 8.15 -2.85
C ASN A 151 -15.82 7.14 -3.97
N GLU A 152 -16.85 6.36 -4.31
CA GLU A 152 -16.81 5.37 -5.41
C GLU A 152 -16.95 6.01 -6.80
N GLU A 153 -17.48 7.23 -6.87
CA GLU A 153 -17.72 7.94 -8.12
C GLU A 153 -16.40 8.43 -8.74
N GLY A 154 -16.21 8.15 -10.03
CA GLY A 154 -15.01 8.56 -10.78
C GLY A 154 -13.81 7.61 -10.70
N GLN A 155 -13.86 6.56 -9.88
CA GLN A 155 -12.73 5.64 -9.75
C GLN A 155 -12.64 4.62 -10.90
N PRO A 156 -11.41 4.21 -11.28
CA PRO A 156 -11.22 3.09 -12.19
C PRO A 156 -11.93 1.84 -11.67
N TRP A 157 -12.55 1.10 -12.58
CA TRP A 157 -13.32 -0.10 -12.25
C TRP A 157 -12.53 -1.09 -11.37
N GLY A 158 -11.22 -1.27 -11.61
CA GLY A 158 -10.35 -2.17 -10.85
C GLY A 158 -10.24 -1.79 -9.37
N ILE A 159 -10.11 -0.48 -9.06
CA ILE A 159 -10.04 0.01 -7.67
C ILE A 159 -11.38 -0.17 -6.97
N ARG A 160 -12.48 0.13 -7.65
CA ARG A 160 -13.83 -0.11 -7.12
C ARG A 160 -14.03 -1.59 -6.77
N TYR A 161 -13.61 -2.50 -7.67
CA TYR A 161 -13.67 -3.93 -7.41
C TYR A 161 -12.79 -4.35 -6.22
N LEU A 162 -11.58 -3.81 -6.12
CA LEU A 162 -10.68 -4.08 -5.00
C LEU A 162 -11.30 -3.63 -3.68
N ASN A 163 -11.86 -2.42 -3.62
CA ASN A 163 -12.52 -1.89 -2.42
C ASN A 163 -13.72 -2.76 -2.00
N HIS A 164 -14.60 -3.10 -2.92
CA HIS A 164 -15.74 -4.00 -2.63
C HIS A 164 -15.29 -5.38 -2.16
N PHE A 165 -14.19 -5.90 -2.73
CA PHE A 165 -13.62 -7.16 -2.28
C PHE A 165 -13.07 -7.06 -0.86
N CYS A 166 -12.33 -5.98 -0.54
CA CYS A 166 -11.76 -5.77 0.80
C CYS A 166 -12.83 -5.54 1.86
N VAL A 167 -13.88 -4.76 1.57
CA VAL A 167 -15.05 -4.62 2.46
C VAL A 167 -15.69 -5.99 2.70
N GLY A 168 -15.90 -6.79 1.65
CA GLY A 168 -16.43 -8.15 1.80
C GLY A 168 -15.51 -9.08 2.60
N MET A 169 -14.18 -8.91 2.53
CA MET A 169 -13.23 -9.64 3.38
C MET A 169 -13.43 -9.30 4.86
N GLN A 170 -13.61 -8.03 5.20
CA GLN A 170 -13.87 -7.59 6.57
C GLN A 170 -15.19 -8.17 7.10
N GLU A 171 -16.26 -8.14 6.30
CA GLU A 171 -17.57 -8.71 6.67
C GLU A 171 -17.53 -10.22 6.93
N THR A 172 -16.68 -10.95 6.18
CA THR A 172 -16.54 -12.41 6.30
C THR A 172 -15.48 -12.85 7.31
N GLY A 173 -14.65 -11.93 7.81
CA GLY A 173 -13.51 -12.22 8.66
C GLY A 173 -12.31 -12.83 7.90
N LEU A 174 -12.36 -12.87 6.57
CA LEU A 174 -11.26 -13.35 5.71
C LEU A 174 -10.05 -12.42 5.80
N ASP A 175 -10.26 -11.14 6.08
CA ASP A 175 -9.23 -10.13 6.35
C ASP A 175 -8.29 -10.55 7.48
N LYS A 176 -8.82 -11.13 8.57
CA LYS A 176 -8.02 -11.62 9.72
C LYS A 176 -7.10 -12.78 9.32
N ILE A 177 -7.58 -13.64 8.42
CA ILE A 177 -6.79 -14.75 7.91
C ILE A 177 -5.72 -14.21 6.96
N ALA A 178 -6.10 -13.31 6.02
CA ALA A 178 -5.18 -12.67 5.10
C ALA A 178 -4.07 -11.90 5.83
N ALA A 179 -4.42 -11.08 6.84
CA ALA A 179 -3.48 -10.35 7.68
C ALA A 179 -2.44 -11.24 8.38
N ARG A 180 -2.80 -12.49 8.73
CA ARG A 180 -1.86 -13.43 9.36
C ARG A 180 -0.81 -13.97 8.39
N TRP A 181 -1.14 -14.02 7.10
CA TRP A 181 -0.27 -14.53 6.03
C TRP A 181 0.44 -13.40 5.28
N ASP A 182 -0.07 -12.17 5.42
CA ASP A 182 0.55 -10.99 4.83
C ASP A 182 1.88 -10.68 5.54
N ARG A 183 2.91 -10.43 4.74
CA ARG A 183 4.25 -10.09 5.20
C ARG A 183 4.55 -8.60 5.10
N THR A 184 3.56 -7.81 4.72
CA THR A 184 3.71 -6.36 4.60
C THR A 184 4.11 -5.76 5.94
N PRO A 185 5.16 -4.94 6.00
CA PRO A 185 5.62 -4.33 7.23
C PRO A 185 4.54 -3.48 7.90
N ARG A 186 4.48 -3.50 9.22
CA ARG A 186 3.52 -2.68 9.99
C ARG A 186 3.57 -1.20 9.62
N LYS A 187 4.76 -0.67 9.35
CA LYS A 187 4.98 0.72 8.89
C LYS A 187 4.18 1.08 7.62
N TYR A 188 3.90 0.12 6.76
CA TYR A 188 3.07 0.34 5.58
C TYR A 188 1.63 0.69 5.97
N PHE A 189 1.02 -0.05 6.90
CA PHE A 189 -0.35 0.20 7.36
C PHE A 189 -0.43 1.53 8.11
N GLU A 190 0.56 1.86 8.93
CA GLU A 190 0.68 3.16 9.60
C GLU A 190 0.77 4.31 8.58
N ALA A 191 1.54 4.13 7.51
CA ALA A 191 1.58 5.10 6.41
C ALA A 191 0.25 5.22 5.67
N CYS A 192 -0.47 4.11 5.44
CA CYS A 192 -1.81 4.13 4.84
C CYS A 192 -2.82 4.89 5.72
N ASP A 193 -2.80 4.65 7.03
CA ASP A 193 -3.66 5.35 7.99
C ASP A 193 -3.37 6.86 7.98
N MET A 194 -2.10 7.23 7.95
CA MET A 194 -1.66 8.62 7.83
C MET A 194 -2.17 9.27 6.55
N VAL A 195 -1.99 8.63 5.40
CA VAL A 195 -2.47 9.14 4.11
C VAL A 195 -3.99 9.28 4.13
N GLY A 196 -4.71 8.27 4.64
CA GLY A 196 -6.15 8.32 4.81
C GLY A 196 -6.60 9.47 5.72
N LEU A 197 -5.90 9.70 6.83
CA LEU A 197 -6.17 10.82 7.75
C LEU A 197 -6.00 12.18 7.06
N ILE A 198 -4.93 12.35 6.31
CA ILE A 198 -4.65 13.60 5.57
C ILE A 198 -5.71 13.85 4.49
N LEU A 199 -6.01 12.85 3.66
CA LEU A 199 -6.93 13.00 2.53
C LEU A 199 -8.38 13.22 2.97
N ASN A 200 -8.79 12.60 4.07
CA ASN A 200 -10.17 12.72 4.58
C ASN A 200 -10.40 13.94 5.48
N ASN A 201 -9.33 14.60 5.95
CA ASN A 201 -9.44 15.72 6.90
C ASN A 201 -8.63 16.94 6.42
N PRO A 202 -9.23 17.85 5.65
CA PRO A 202 -8.52 19.05 5.17
C PRO A 202 -7.89 19.91 6.27
N SER A 203 -8.49 19.91 7.48
CA SER A 203 -7.93 20.63 8.64
C SER A 203 -6.58 20.07 9.11
N VAL A 204 -6.31 18.79 8.85
CA VAL A 204 -5.03 18.15 9.18
C VAL A 204 -3.92 18.63 8.25
N MET A 205 -4.24 19.09 7.03
CA MET A 205 -3.25 19.60 6.07
C MET A 205 -2.46 20.79 6.64
N TYR A 206 -3.08 21.62 7.47
CA TYR A 206 -2.36 22.69 8.17
C TYR A 206 -1.28 22.12 9.12
N ARG A 207 -1.60 21.04 9.83
CA ARG A 207 -0.62 20.38 10.70
C ARG A 207 0.52 19.74 9.89
N VAL A 208 0.20 19.15 8.74
CA VAL A 208 1.23 18.58 7.84
C VAL A 208 2.29 19.63 7.50
N LYS A 209 1.87 20.84 7.09
CA LYS A 209 2.78 21.94 6.73
C LYS A 209 3.63 22.42 7.90
N ASN A 210 3.12 22.32 9.13
CA ASN A 210 3.79 22.79 10.35
C ASN A 210 4.59 21.70 11.07
N TYR A 211 4.64 20.48 10.53
CA TYR A 211 5.52 19.45 11.09
C TYR A 211 6.98 19.76 10.76
N ALA A 212 7.84 19.78 11.78
CA ALA A 212 9.20 20.31 11.67
C ALA A 212 10.02 19.74 10.49
N PRO A 213 10.08 18.42 10.24
CA PRO A 213 10.79 17.89 9.08
C PRO A 213 10.21 18.33 7.73
N ILE A 214 8.88 18.47 7.63
CA ILE A 214 8.23 18.95 6.41
C ILE A 214 8.46 20.43 6.22
N TYR A 215 8.33 21.20 7.29
CA TYR A 215 8.57 22.66 7.27
C TYR A 215 9.98 22.98 6.76
N ALA A 216 10.99 22.21 7.18
CA ALA A 216 12.39 22.42 6.78
C ALA A 216 12.63 22.27 5.26
N ILE A 217 11.75 21.59 4.53
CA ILE A 217 11.90 21.33 3.08
C ILE A 217 10.84 22.04 2.23
N LEU A 218 9.91 22.82 2.83
CA LEU A 218 8.82 23.48 2.10
C LEU A 218 9.30 24.43 1.00
N ASP A 219 10.47 25.04 1.17
CA ASP A 219 11.07 25.98 0.21
C ASP A 219 11.73 25.28 -0.98
N ARG A 220 11.77 23.96 -1.01
CA ARG A 220 12.34 23.23 -2.15
C ARG A 220 11.45 23.36 -3.38
N SER A 221 12.10 23.50 -4.55
CA SER A 221 11.40 23.71 -5.83
C SER A 221 10.34 22.66 -6.10
N GLU A 222 10.65 21.39 -5.86
CA GLU A 222 9.76 20.25 -6.15
C GLU A 222 8.48 20.30 -5.30
N ILE A 223 8.59 20.73 -4.03
CA ILE A 223 7.43 20.89 -3.15
C ILE A 223 6.65 22.15 -3.52
N SER A 224 7.35 23.23 -3.81
CA SER A 224 6.71 24.49 -4.24
C SER A 224 5.93 24.30 -5.54
N GLU A 225 6.46 23.53 -6.50
CA GLU A 225 5.78 23.19 -7.77
C GLU A 225 4.55 22.32 -7.51
N LEU A 226 4.66 21.31 -6.65
CA LEU A 226 3.54 20.46 -6.26
C LEU A 226 2.41 21.26 -5.59
N LEU A 227 2.75 22.15 -4.65
CA LEU A 227 1.77 22.96 -3.93
C LEU A 227 1.09 24.03 -4.81
N LYS A 228 1.73 24.42 -5.92
CA LYS A 228 1.18 25.36 -6.91
C LYS A 228 0.40 24.68 -8.04
N ASP A 229 0.46 23.36 -8.13
CA ASP A 229 -0.22 22.63 -9.19
C ASP A 229 -1.73 22.68 -8.99
N ASP A 230 -2.44 23.25 -9.97
CA ASP A 230 -3.88 23.40 -9.91
C ASP A 230 -4.60 22.04 -9.90
N GLY A 231 -4.08 21.05 -10.64
CA GLY A 231 -4.65 19.71 -10.70
C GLY A 231 -4.58 19.01 -9.36
N PHE A 232 -3.44 19.10 -8.67
CA PHE A 232 -3.24 18.56 -7.32
C PHE A 232 -4.18 19.24 -6.30
N ASN A 233 -4.25 20.58 -6.34
CA ASN A 233 -5.10 21.34 -5.43
C ASN A 233 -6.59 21.07 -5.65
N GLN A 234 -7.04 20.96 -6.91
CA GLN A 234 -8.43 20.59 -7.25
C GLN A 234 -8.74 19.16 -6.79
N ALA A 235 -7.83 18.21 -7.00
CA ALA A 235 -8.00 16.84 -6.54
C ALA A 235 -8.17 16.77 -5.00
N LEU A 236 -7.38 17.52 -4.24
CA LEU A 236 -7.52 17.61 -2.80
C LEU A 236 -8.84 18.27 -2.37
N GLN A 237 -9.25 19.37 -3.01
CA GLN A 237 -10.50 20.07 -2.69
C GLN A 237 -11.73 19.22 -3.00
N ASN A 238 -11.73 18.53 -4.13
CA ASN A 238 -12.81 17.66 -4.57
C ASN A 238 -12.82 16.31 -3.82
N LYS A 239 -11.89 16.08 -2.88
CA LYS A 239 -11.70 14.80 -2.21
C LYS A 239 -11.57 13.65 -3.22
N ALA A 240 -10.78 13.89 -4.27
CA ALA A 240 -10.48 12.89 -5.28
C ALA A 240 -9.87 11.66 -4.62
N GLY A 241 -10.14 10.50 -5.21
CA GLY A 241 -9.57 9.25 -4.71
C GLY A 241 -8.03 9.26 -4.76
N GLY A 242 -7.40 8.54 -3.85
CA GLY A 242 -5.94 8.47 -3.78
C GLY A 242 -5.29 8.11 -5.11
N TRP A 243 -5.94 7.29 -5.93
CA TRP A 243 -5.45 6.95 -7.27
C TRP A 243 -5.28 8.16 -8.18
N GLU A 244 -6.23 9.10 -8.17
CA GLU A 244 -6.18 10.31 -8.99
C GLU A 244 -5.03 11.22 -8.51
N ILE A 245 -4.88 11.35 -7.19
CA ILE A 245 -3.80 12.13 -6.58
C ILE A 245 -2.43 11.52 -6.91
N PHE A 246 -2.27 10.22 -6.74
CA PHE A 246 -1.00 9.52 -7.02
C PHE A 246 -0.64 9.45 -8.50
N ASN A 247 -1.58 9.59 -9.42
CA ASN A 247 -1.32 9.69 -10.86
C ASN A 247 -1.14 11.13 -11.37
N ASN A 248 -1.25 12.13 -10.51
CA ASN A 248 -0.91 13.49 -10.86
C ASN A 248 0.58 13.60 -11.22
N GLY A 249 0.90 14.24 -12.35
CA GLY A 249 2.27 14.32 -12.84
C GLY A 249 3.26 14.98 -11.88
N GLN A 250 2.83 16.01 -11.14
CA GLN A 250 3.68 16.69 -10.15
C GLN A 250 3.89 15.83 -8.90
N VAL A 251 2.88 15.07 -8.48
CA VAL A 251 3.04 14.09 -7.39
C VAL A 251 4.05 13.02 -7.79
N LEU A 252 3.96 12.48 -9.01
CA LEU A 252 4.92 11.49 -9.51
C LEU A 252 6.34 12.06 -9.62
N ASN A 253 6.49 13.30 -10.09
CA ASN A 253 7.79 13.98 -10.14
C ASN A 253 8.38 14.16 -8.75
N PHE A 254 7.59 14.62 -7.78
CA PHE A 254 8.00 14.73 -6.38
C PHE A 254 8.42 13.37 -5.81
N MET A 255 7.64 12.32 -6.00
CA MET A 255 7.94 10.97 -5.52
C MET A 255 9.23 10.39 -6.11
N ASN A 256 9.63 10.81 -7.32
CA ASN A 256 10.88 10.41 -7.95
C ASN A 256 12.06 11.32 -7.61
N SER A 257 11.84 12.39 -6.85
CA SER A 257 12.89 13.37 -6.50
C SER A 257 13.76 12.91 -5.34
N GLY A 258 14.96 13.46 -5.26
CA GLY A 258 15.84 13.30 -4.10
C GLY A 258 15.23 13.87 -2.81
N THR A 259 14.45 14.96 -2.93
CA THR A 259 13.71 15.59 -1.83
C THR A 259 12.74 14.62 -1.16
N TYR A 260 12.04 13.80 -1.93
CA TYR A 260 11.16 12.77 -1.38
C TYR A 260 11.95 11.69 -0.61
N THR A 261 13.09 11.25 -1.15
CA THR A 261 13.94 10.26 -0.47
C THR A 261 14.45 10.81 0.87
N GLU A 262 14.92 12.06 0.90
CA GLU A 262 15.34 12.75 2.11
C GLU A 262 14.19 12.88 3.12
N LEU A 263 13.02 13.30 2.65
CA LEU A 263 11.82 13.42 3.50
C LEU A 263 11.46 12.08 4.17
N ARG A 264 11.52 11.00 3.42
CA ARG A 264 11.22 9.63 3.92
C ARG A 264 12.19 9.17 5.00
N GLU A 265 13.43 9.65 4.97
CA GLU A 265 14.44 9.36 5.99
C GLU A 265 14.27 10.25 7.23
N LEU A 266 13.82 11.49 7.05
CA LEU A 266 13.64 12.47 8.13
C LEU A 266 12.34 12.26 8.93
N ILE A 267 11.30 11.72 8.29
CA ILE A 267 10.00 11.52 8.96
C ILE A 267 10.03 10.24 9.80
N ASP A 268 9.87 10.39 11.11
CA ASP A 268 9.41 9.31 11.97
C ASP A 268 7.89 9.18 11.84
N LEU A 269 7.42 8.05 11.27
CA LEU A 269 6.00 7.85 10.99
C LEU A 269 5.16 7.81 12.26
N GLU A 270 5.67 7.23 13.35
CA GLU A 270 4.94 7.11 14.62
C GLU A 270 4.76 8.50 15.26
N ASP A 271 5.82 9.30 15.30
CA ASP A 271 5.76 10.69 15.80
C ASP A 271 4.86 11.54 14.91
N PHE A 272 4.94 11.40 13.59
CA PHE A 272 4.13 12.17 12.66
C PHE A 272 2.63 11.86 12.78
N VAL A 273 2.23 10.59 12.89
CA VAL A 273 0.84 10.20 13.13
C VAL A 273 0.34 10.76 14.47
N ASN A 274 1.17 10.68 15.52
CA ASN A 274 0.86 11.28 16.81
C ASN A 274 0.67 12.79 16.70
N TYR A 275 1.56 13.48 15.99
CA TYR A 275 1.45 14.92 15.75
C TYR A 275 0.19 15.28 14.96
N LEU A 276 -0.14 14.55 13.90
CA LEU A 276 -1.35 14.81 13.11
C LEU A 276 -2.63 14.66 13.95
N SER A 277 -2.66 13.71 14.87
CA SER A 277 -3.82 13.44 15.72
C SER A 277 -3.92 14.39 16.91
N THR A 278 -2.83 14.65 17.61
CA THR A 278 -2.80 15.38 18.89
C THR A 278 -2.31 16.83 18.77
N GLY A 279 -1.55 17.17 17.70
CA GLY A 279 -0.83 18.43 17.56
C GLY A 279 0.46 18.50 18.39
N LYS A 280 0.91 17.39 18.97
CA LYS A 280 2.13 17.31 19.80
C LYS A 280 3.11 16.33 19.20
N THR A 281 4.40 16.68 19.23
CA THR A 281 5.49 15.84 18.78
C THR A 281 6.54 15.71 19.89
N PRO A 282 6.65 14.52 20.54
CA PRO A 282 7.68 14.29 21.56
C PRO A 282 9.11 14.53 21.06
N LEU A 283 9.36 14.28 19.76
CA LEU A 283 10.67 14.47 19.16
C LEU A 283 11.03 15.95 18.97
N PHE A 284 10.05 16.80 18.65
CA PHE A 284 10.28 18.20 18.27
C PHE A 284 9.68 19.24 19.24
N ASP A 285 8.85 18.85 20.21
CA ASP A 285 8.23 19.77 21.17
C ASP A 285 9.24 20.53 22.04
N ASN A 286 10.48 20.04 22.18
CA ASN A 286 11.56 20.72 22.87
C ASN A 286 12.26 21.79 22.04
N TYR A 287 12.00 21.85 20.74
CA TYR A 287 12.57 22.85 19.83
C TYR A 287 11.67 24.07 19.75
N ARG A 288 11.52 24.80 20.86
CA ARG A 288 10.75 26.04 20.91
C ARG A 288 11.29 27.17 20.02
N ILE A 289 12.41 26.92 19.35
CA ILE A 289 13.10 27.86 18.48
C ILE A 289 12.74 27.62 17.01
N LEU A 290 12.16 26.46 16.64
CA LEU A 290 11.79 26.17 15.27
C LEU A 290 10.62 27.04 14.82
N GLY A 291 10.75 27.68 13.68
CA GLY A 291 9.74 28.52 13.08
C GLY A 291 10.30 29.79 12.47
N GLU A 292 9.42 30.63 11.97
CA GLU A 292 9.73 31.97 11.53
C GLU A 292 9.50 32.92 12.70
N TRP A 293 10.53 33.67 13.00
CA TRP A 293 10.51 34.66 14.09
C TRP A 293 10.73 36.05 13.49
N GLU A 294 9.79 36.92 13.72
CA GLU A 294 9.94 38.35 13.44
C GLU A 294 10.40 39.07 14.70
N LEU A 295 11.24 40.07 14.54
CA LEU A 295 11.71 40.87 15.64
C LEU A 295 10.61 41.85 16.08
N ASP A 296 10.02 41.63 17.25
CA ASP A 296 9.13 42.63 17.87
C ASP A 296 9.97 43.78 18.47
N VAL A 297 10.16 44.81 17.67
CA VAL A 297 10.93 46.01 18.05
C VAL A 297 10.44 46.61 19.36
N ASN A 298 9.11 46.59 19.59
CA ASN A 298 8.53 47.17 20.82
C ASN A 298 8.92 46.37 22.06
N GLN A 299 8.90 45.02 21.95
CA GLN A 299 9.33 44.16 23.05
C GLN A 299 10.82 44.29 23.34
N VAL A 300 11.65 44.47 22.32
CA VAL A 300 13.11 44.70 22.50
C VAL A 300 13.36 46.01 23.24
N ILE A 301 12.64 47.06 22.88
CA ILE A 301 12.75 48.39 23.58
C ILE A 301 12.29 48.25 25.02
N LEU A 302 11.19 47.57 25.31
CA LEU A 302 10.71 47.33 26.68
C LEU A 302 11.72 46.50 27.50
N MET A 303 12.36 45.49 26.90
CA MET A 303 13.41 44.74 27.56
C MET A 303 14.66 45.57 27.81
N ALA A 304 15.06 46.40 26.85
CA ALA A 304 16.17 47.35 27.04
C ALA A 304 15.92 48.31 28.23
N LYS A 305 14.71 48.85 28.34
CA LYS A 305 14.31 49.70 29.46
C LYS A 305 14.28 48.92 30.79
N LYS A 306 13.85 47.68 30.78
CA LYS A 306 13.84 46.82 31.99
C LYS A 306 15.26 46.50 32.47
N ASN A 307 16.19 46.27 31.54
CA ASN A 307 17.58 45.93 31.85
C ASN A 307 18.43 47.16 32.17
N LYS A 308 18.09 48.33 31.61
CA LYS A 308 18.74 49.60 31.85
C LYS A 308 17.68 50.67 32.20
N PRO A 309 17.25 50.74 33.49
CA PRO A 309 16.14 51.63 33.90
C PRO A 309 16.41 53.13 33.63
N ASP A 310 17.68 53.53 33.60
CA ASP A 310 18.18 54.88 33.36
C ASP A 310 18.36 55.24 31.89
N ILE A 311 17.97 54.35 30.95
CA ILE A 311 18.02 54.61 29.51
C ILE A 311 17.16 55.86 29.18
N THR A 312 17.77 56.81 28.50
CA THR A 312 17.09 58.05 28.14
C THR A 312 16.14 57.87 26.96
N TYR A 313 15.14 58.75 26.85
CA TYR A 313 14.20 58.72 25.72
C TYR A 313 14.92 58.83 24.37
N ARG A 314 16.02 59.63 24.32
CA ARG A 314 16.84 59.80 23.10
C ARG A 314 17.52 58.44 22.69
N GLU A 315 18.07 57.73 23.65
CA GLU A 315 18.68 56.42 23.42
C GLU A 315 17.65 55.38 22.99
N MET A 316 16.47 55.34 23.61
CA MET A 316 15.39 54.43 23.20
C MET A 316 14.90 54.72 21.78
N ARG A 317 14.74 56.01 21.40
CA ARG A 317 14.36 56.40 20.05
C ARG A 317 15.41 56.05 19.03
N PHE A 318 16.68 56.22 19.37
CA PHE A 318 17.81 55.85 18.52
C PHE A 318 17.87 54.30 18.31
N LEU A 319 17.69 53.54 19.41
CA LEU A 319 17.60 52.07 19.35
C LEU A 319 16.42 51.63 18.47
N ALA A 320 15.23 52.21 18.65
CA ALA A 320 14.07 51.92 17.81
C ALA A 320 14.35 52.19 16.34
N THR A 321 14.97 53.32 16.01
CA THR A 321 15.31 53.65 14.60
C THR A 321 16.31 52.69 14.02
N ILE A 322 17.32 52.22 14.74
CA ILE A 322 18.26 51.21 14.28
C ILE A 322 17.56 49.88 14.04
N LEU A 323 16.76 49.44 15.02
CA LEU A 323 16.03 48.16 14.91
C LEU A 323 15.06 48.16 13.73
N ASP A 324 14.33 49.25 13.54
CA ASP A 324 13.37 49.40 12.44
C ASP A 324 14.09 49.48 11.07
N THR A 325 15.23 50.19 10.99
CA THR A 325 15.95 50.35 9.73
C THR A 325 16.66 49.09 9.27
N TYR A 326 17.22 48.30 10.18
CA TYR A 326 18.05 47.16 9.84
C TYR A 326 17.37 45.80 10.03
N PHE A 327 16.28 45.73 10.78
CA PHE A 327 15.62 44.47 11.19
C PHE A 327 14.12 44.45 10.96
N SER A 328 13.49 45.51 10.34
CA SER A 328 12.06 45.52 10.04
C SER A 328 11.60 44.33 9.20
N ASP A 329 12.47 43.90 8.25
CA ASP A 329 12.20 42.79 7.33
C ASP A 329 13.05 41.56 7.68
N ALA A 330 13.70 41.57 8.84
CA ALA A 330 14.53 40.45 9.25
C ALA A 330 13.68 39.31 9.82
N VAL A 331 13.61 38.24 9.10
CA VAL A 331 12.97 37.00 9.53
C VAL A 331 14.03 35.98 9.90
N LEU A 332 14.04 35.56 11.16
CA LEU A 332 14.88 34.46 11.61
C LEU A 332 14.12 33.13 11.34
N ARG A 333 14.61 32.33 10.41
CA ARG A 333 14.13 30.96 10.22
C ARG A 333 15.04 30.02 10.98
N ALA A 334 14.50 29.37 12.00
CA ALA A 334 15.14 28.28 12.70
C ALA A 334 14.59 26.97 12.13
N THR A 335 15.44 26.20 11.43
CA THR A 335 15.13 24.92 10.79
C THR A 335 15.81 23.76 11.50
#